data_c91b31d2558afdcd3c18f3a8eebe4d0d
#
_entry.id   c91b31d2558afdcd3c18f3a8eebe4d0d
#
_cell.length_a   1.000
_cell.length_b   1.000
_cell.length_c   1.000
_cell.angle_alpha   90.00
_cell.angle_beta   90.00
_cell.angle_gamma   90.00
#
_symmetry.space_group_name_H-M   'P 1'
#
loop_
_entity.id
_entity.type
_entity.pdbx_description
1 polymer ?
#
loop_
_entity_poly.entity_id
_entity_poly.type
_entity_poly.pdbx_seq_one_letter_code
_entity_poly.pdbx_strand_id
1 'polypeptide(L)'
;MPFLSEPYGAPGNRFVFMRDPDGIYLKLEESPIMRPAQKPEQTQIMGMPYIGINVSNVEASVAFYRRFGYTNVRWINEQTLTAEESAAWGFDEPVTYRGADVALDRGDRHRLRLLQWIAPFDPEPAYPPPINHKGINRLALTVPDVERAVAILKSQDVPFLSEVAPCCSGTDTDTGGIVHALDPDGVFLELVGDLTPRPVPPQPAHCPPLEIRYPD
;
A
#
# COMPACT_ATOMS: atom_id res chain seq x y z
N MET A 1 -18.27 -10.94 -11.22
CA MET A 1 -17.85 -9.57 -11.56
C MET A 1 -17.13 -9.64 -12.90
N PRO A 2 -17.47 -8.80 -13.89
CA PRO A 2 -16.83 -8.83 -15.20
C PRO A 2 -15.43 -8.21 -15.12
N PHE A 3 -14.51 -8.71 -15.92
CA PHE A 3 -13.27 -8.03 -16.22
C PHE A 3 -13.54 -6.77 -17.04
N LEU A 4 -12.68 -5.76 -16.91
CA LEU A 4 -12.82 -4.50 -17.67
C LEU A 4 -12.36 -4.65 -19.12
N SER A 5 -11.48 -5.63 -19.38
CA SER A 5 -10.95 -5.94 -20.71
C SER A 5 -10.56 -7.41 -20.82
N GLU A 6 -10.15 -7.85 -21.99
CA GLU A 6 -9.36 -9.07 -22.14
C GLU A 6 -7.98 -8.90 -21.49
N PRO A 7 -7.31 -9.99 -21.06
CA PRO A 7 -5.96 -9.90 -20.51
C PRO A 7 -4.97 -9.31 -21.54
N TYR A 8 -4.31 -8.22 -21.15
CA TYR A 8 -3.36 -7.48 -21.97
C TYR A 8 -1.92 -7.79 -21.60
N GLY A 9 -1.03 -7.88 -22.58
CA GLY A 9 0.41 -8.07 -22.42
C GLY A 9 0.92 -9.39 -23.00
N ALA A 10 2.23 -9.61 -22.92
CA ALA A 10 2.86 -10.84 -23.38
C ALA A 10 2.64 -11.99 -22.36
N PRO A 11 2.57 -13.26 -22.79
CA PRO A 11 2.48 -14.39 -21.90
C PRO A 11 3.54 -14.36 -20.79
N GLY A 12 3.11 -14.58 -19.55
CA GLY A 12 3.94 -14.49 -18.33
C GLY A 12 4.01 -13.08 -17.70
N ASN A 13 3.47 -12.06 -18.40
CA ASN A 13 3.36 -10.69 -17.88
C ASN A 13 2.01 -10.05 -18.24
N ARG A 14 0.99 -10.87 -18.49
CA ARG A 14 -0.35 -10.34 -18.77
C ARG A 14 -0.99 -9.82 -17.51
N PHE A 15 -1.86 -8.84 -17.69
CA PHE A 15 -2.70 -8.35 -16.60
C PHE A 15 -4.13 -8.08 -17.09
N VAL A 16 -5.03 -7.99 -16.13
CA VAL A 16 -6.42 -7.58 -16.35
C VAL A 16 -6.93 -6.86 -15.09
N PHE A 17 -7.79 -5.89 -15.30
CA PHE A 17 -8.47 -5.21 -14.20
C PHE A 17 -9.91 -5.70 -14.06
N MET A 18 -10.37 -5.67 -12.84
CA MET A 18 -11.77 -5.85 -12.46
C MET A 18 -12.13 -4.90 -11.31
N ARG A 19 -13.41 -4.77 -11.01
CA ARG A 19 -13.87 -4.05 -9.81
C ARG A 19 -14.49 -5.03 -8.85
N ASP A 20 -14.25 -4.81 -7.56
CA ASP A 20 -14.98 -5.51 -6.52
C ASP A 20 -16.44 -4.98 -6.42
N PRO A 21 -17.31 -5.54 -5.54
CA PRO A 21 -18.69 -5.08 -5.39
C PRO A 21 -18.83 -3.62 -4.94
N ASP A 22 -17.80 -3.07 -4.29
CA ASP A 22 -17.78 -1.68 -3.81
C ASP A 22 -17.07 -0.73 -4.77
N GLY A 23 -16.59 -1.24 -5.92
CA GLY A 23 -15.99 -0.47 -6.99
C GLY A 23 -14.47 -0.35 -6.93
N ILE A 24 -13.82 -1.01 -5.96
CA ILE A 24 -12.36 -0.99 -5.85
C ILE A 24 -11.74 -1.73 -7.05
N TYR A 25 -10.74 -1.10 -7.67
CA TYR A 25 -9.99 -1.72 -8.74
C TYR A 25 -9.05 -2.80 -8.22
N LEU A 26 -9.20 -4.00 -8.76
CA LEU A 26 -8.32 -5.13 -8.53
C LEU A 26 -7.56 -5.43 -9.83
N LYS A 27 -6.25 -5.47 -9.76
CA LYS A 27 -5.37 -5.91 -10.85
C LYS A 27 -4.96 -7.36 -10.63
N LEU A 28 -5.31 -8.24 -11.54
CA LEU A 28 -4.72 -9.57 -11.62
C LEU A 28 -3.55 -9.51 -12.60
N GLU A 29 -2.40 -10.01 -12.19
CA GLU A 29 -1.16 -9.91 -12.96
C GLU A 29 -0.43 -11.25 -12.94
N GLU A 30 -0.04 -11.75 -14.11
CA GLU A 30 0.88 -12.87 -14.21
C GLU A 30 2.26 -12.46 -13.72
N SER A 31 2.88 -13.27 -12.89
CA SER A 31 4.24 -13.02 -12.43
C SER A 31 5.07 -14.31 -12.45
N PRO A 32 6.07 -14.40 -13.32
CA PRO A 32 6.93 -15.58 -13.39
C PRO A 32 7.85 -15.71 -12.16
N ILE A 33 7.96 -14.64 -11.37
CA ILE A 33 8.88 -14.56 -10.22
C ILE A 33 8.21 -15.01 -8.93
N MET A 34 6.88 -14.93 -8.85
CA MET A 34 6.15 -15.31 -7.64
C MET A 34 5.89 -16.81 -7.62
N ARG A 35 6.24 -17.44 -6.49
CA ARG A 35 5.91 -18.86 -6.25
C ARG A 35 4.45 -18.97 -5.78
N PRO A 36 3.75 -20.06 -6.14
CA PRO A 36 2.38 -20.29 -5.69
C PRO A 36 2.28 -20.25 -4.17
N ALA A 37 1.17 -19.71 -3.66
CA ALA A 37 0.79 -19.87 -2.26
C ALA A 37 0.52 -21.37 -1.97
N GLN A 38 0.56 -21.74 -0.69
CA GLN A 38 0.46 -23.15 -0.26
C GLN A 38 -0.82 -23.90 -0.67
N LYS A 39 -1.83 -23.22 -1.26
CA LYS A 39 -3.05 -23.85 -1.80
C LYS A 39 -3.44 -23.20 -3.14
N PRO A 40 -2.64 -23.38 -4.20
CA PRO A 40 -2.93 -22.77 -5.51
C PRO A 40 -4.16 -23.38 -6.20
N GLU A 41 -4.64 -24.52 -5.75
CA GLU A 41 -5.66 -25.31 -6.42
C GLU A 41 -7.03 -24.61 -6.51
N GLN A 42 -7.33 -23.71 -5.58
CA GLN A 42 -8.63 -23.02 -5.55
C GLN A 42 -8.65 -21.70 -6.31
N THR A 43 -7.63 -20.87 -6.20
CA THR A 43 -7.65 -19.52 -6.77
C THR A 43 -6.40 -19.15 -7.57
N GLN A 44 -5.30 -19.86 -7.41
CA GLN A 44 -3.97 -19.54 -7.97
C GLN A 44 -3.44 -18.13 -7.59
N ILE A 45 -4.07 -17.45 -6.63
CA ILE A 45 -3.57 -16.17 -6.13
C ILE A 45 -2.34 -16.42 -5.25
N MET A 46 -1.20 -15.87 -5.68
CA MET A 46 0.09 -16.07 -5.04
C MET A 46 0.43 -15.01 -4.00
N GLY A 47 -0.21 -13.84 -4.06
CA GLY A 47 0.01 -12.76 -3.11
C GLY A 47 -0.46 -11.41 -3.65
N MET A 48 -0.26 -10.37 -2.86
CA MET A 48 -0.54 -8.98 -3.19
C MET A 48 0.78 -8.20 -3.21
N PRO A 49 1.34 -7.89 -4.39
CA PRO A 49 2.67 -7.28 -4.48
C PRO A 49 2.70 -5.80 -4.07
N TYR A 50 1.58 -5.10 -4.12
CA TYR A 50 1.46 -3.70 -3.72
C TYR A 50 0.00 -3.29 -3.51
N ILE A 51 -0.18 -2.18 -2.80
CA ILE A 51 -1.42 -1.40 -2.78
C ILE A 51 -1.18 -0.14 -3.61
N GLY A 52 -2.03 0.11 -4.60
CA GLY A 52 -2.00 1.33 -5.41
C GLY A 52 -2.66 2.50 -4.68
N ILE A 53 -2.01 3.64 -4.66
CA ILE A 53 -2.52 4.89 -4.11
C ILE A 53 -2.35 5.97 -5.18
N ASN A 54 -3.44 6.63 -5.54
CA ASN A 54 -3.39 7.79 -6.41
C ASN A 54 -2.95 9.00 -5.58
N VAL A 55 -2.00 9.76 -6.13
CA VAL A 55 -1.42 10.92 -5.44
C VAL A 55 -1.40 12.13 -6.35
N SER A 56 -1.61 13.31 -5.77
CA SER A 56 -1.56 14.58 -6.52
C SER A 56 -0.13 15.02 -6.83
N ASN A 57 0.84 14.64 -5.98
CA ASN A 57 2.25 14.95 -6.15
C ASN A 57 3.11 13.81 -5.60
N VAL A 58 3.73 13.04 -6.49
CA VAL A 58 4.48 11.83 -6.09
C VAL A 58 5.71 12.15 -5.24
N GLU A 59 6.39 13.26 -5.46
CA GLU A 59 7.56 13.67 -4.68
C GLU A 59 7.15 14.02 -3.24
N ALA A 60 6.05 14.75 -3.07
CA ALA A 60 5.51 15.10 -1.75
C ALA A 60 5.08 13.84 -0.99
N SER A 61 4.39 12.92 -1.66
CA SER A 61 3.93 11.67 -1.05
C SER A 61 5.12 10.75 -0.70
N VAL A 62 6.14 10.65 -1.56
CA VAL A 62 7.38 9.92 -1.22
C VAL A 62 8.07 10.54 0.00
N ALA A 63 8.17 11.87 0.08
CA ALA A 63 8.76 12.55 1.23
C ALA A 63 7.96 12.30 2.52
N PHE A 64 6.64 12.27 2.42
CA PHE A 64 5.75 11.95 3.53
C PHE A 64 5.95 10.49 4.01
N TYR A 65 5.83 9.50 3.11
CA TYR A 65 5.96 8.09 3.46
C TYR A 65 7.35 7.72 3.98
N ARG A 66 8.41 8.45 3.58
CA ARG A 66 9.75 8.30 4.17
C ARG A 66 9.78 8.57 5.66
N ARG A 67 8.98 9.48 6.20
CA ARG A 67 8.85 9.75 7.63
C ARG A 67 8.33 8.52 8.39
N PHE A 68 7.53 7.69 7.72
CA PHE A 68 7.00 6.41 8.22
C PHE A 68 7.95 5.22 7.97
N GLY A 69 9.17 5.46 7.48
CA GLY A 69 10.16 4.42 7.26
C GLY A 69 10.16 3.79 5.87
N TYR A 70 9.31 4.23 4.93
CA TYR A 70 9.32 3.77 3.54
C TYR A 70 10.49 4.36 2.78
N THR A 71 11.72 3.91 3.11
CA THR A 71 12.96 4.49 2.57
C THR A 71 13.44 3.85 1.28
N ASN A 72 12.97 2.65 0.97
CA ASN A 72 13.31 1.97 -0.27
C ASN A 72 12.36 2.45 -1.38
N VAL A 73 12.88 3.31 -2.27
CA VAL A 73 12.10 3.99 -3.31
C VAL A 73 12.59 3.56 -4.68
N ARG A 74 11.66 3.12 -5.53
CA ARG A 74 11.88 2.87 -6.95
C ARG A 74 10.97 3.78 -7.75
N TRP A 75 11.56 4.76 -8.46
CA TRP A 75 10.81 5.69 -9.29
C TRP A 75 10.25 5.02 -10.54
N ILE A 76 9.05 5.42 -10.91
CA ILE A 76 8.39 5.11 -12.18
C ILE A 76 8.40 6.40 -12.99
N ASN A 77 9.20 6.41 -14.06
CA ASN A 77 9.30 7.57 -14.94
C ASN A 77 7.95 7.91 -15.58
N GLU A 78 7.79 9.15 -15.96
CA GLU A 78 6.63 9.57 -16.74
C GLU A 78 6.56 8.77 -18.03
N GLN A 79 5.39 8.25 -18.32
CA GLN A 79 5.11 7.47 -19.51
C GLN A 79 3.67 7.66 -19.97
N THR A 80 3.48 7.67 -21.27
CA THR A 80 2.16 7.67 -21.90
C THR A 80 1.89 6.27 -22.43
N LEU A 81 0.80 5.68 -21.98
CA LEU A 81 0.34 4.39 -22.49
C LEU A 81 -0.27 4.55 -23.88
N THR A 82 -0.15 3.53 -24.71
CA THR A 82 -0.89 3.46 -25.98
C THR A 82 -2.40 3.43 -25.72
N ALA A 83 -3.20 3.68 -26.74
CA ALA A 83 -4.67 3.58 -26.62
C ALA A 83 -5.11 2.17 -26.19
N GLU A 84 -4.45 1.12 -26.71
CA GLU A 84 -4.73 -0.27 -26.35
C GLU A 84 -4.39 -0.57 -24.89
N GLU A 85 -3.22 -0.12 -24.41
CA GLU A 85 -2.83 -0.25 -23.00
C GLU A 85 -3.77 0.51 -22.08
N SER A 86 -4.17 1.72 -22.46
CA SER A 86 -5.09 2.56 -21.68
C SER A 86 -6.46 1.92 -21.59
N ALA A 87 -6.97 1.33 -22.68
CA ALA A 87 -8.21 0.57 -22.68
C ALA A 87 -8.14 -0.66 -21.74
N ALA A 88 -6.99 -1.33 -21.66
CA ALA A 88 -6.79 -2.44 -20.72
C ALA A 88 -6.83 -1.99 -19.26
N TRP A 89 -6.56 -0.71 -18.97
CA TRP A 89 -6.71 -0.10 -17.66
C TRP A 89 -8.12 0.49 -17.41
N GLY A 90 -9.00 0.44 -18.42
CA GLY A 90 -10.37 0.94 -18.34
C GLY A 90 -10.52 2.42 -18.69
N PHE A 91 -9.60 2.98 -19.48
CA PHE A 91 -9.66 4.35 -19.97
C PHE A 91 -10.04 4.37 -21.46
N ASP A 92 -10.83 5.34 -21.86
CA ASP A 92 -11.24 5.54 -23.25
C ASP A 92 -10.19 6.29 -24.08
N GLU A 93 -9.20 6.92 -23.43
CA GLU A 93 -8.17 7.75 -24.02
C GLU A 93 -6.77 7.34 -23.53
N PRO A 94 -5.70 7.65 -24.29
CA PRO A 94 -4.33 7.43 -23.82
C PRO A 94 -4.08 8.16 -22.50
N VAL A 95 -3.50 7.45 -21.53
CA VAL A 95 -3.19 8.01 -20.21
C VAL A 95 -1.70 8.23 -20.06
N THR A 96 -1.36 9.32 -19.37
CA THR A 96 0.00 9.65 -18.98
C THR A 96 0.08 9.65 -17.45
N TYR A 97 1.05 8.95 -16.90
CA TYR A 97 1.29 8.90 -15.46
C TYR A 97 2.78 8.77 -15.14
N ARG A 98 3.11 9.05 -13.89
CA ARG A 98 4.39 8.77 -13.26
C ARG A 98 4.16 8.27 -11.83
N GLY A 99 5.21 7.82 -11.14
CA GLY A 99 4.98 7.33 -9.79
C GLY A 99 6.24 6.87 -9.07
N ALA A 100 6.00 6.16 -7.97
CA ALA A 100 7.05 5.48 -7.23
C ALA A 100 6.50 4.25 -6.51
N ASP A 101 7.26 3.16 -6.50
CA ASP A 101 7.06 2.09 -5.53
C ASP A 101 7.87 2.44 -4.28
N VAL A 102 7.25 2.41 -3.12
CA VAL A 102 7.90 2.63 -1.83
C VAL A 102 7.71 1.43 -0.91
N ALA A 103 8.74 1.08 -0.14
CA ALA A 103 8.74 -0.06 0.76
C ALA A 103 9.55 0.24 2.03
N LEU A 104 9.25 -0.45 3.13
CA LEU A 104 9.99 -0.34 4.39
C LEU A 104 11.41 -0.88 4.23
N ASP A 105 11.56 -2.01 3.54
CA ASP A 105 12.84 -2.58 3.17
C ASP A 105 12.84 -3.17 1.76
N ARG A 106 13.98 -3.69 1.29
CA ARG A 106 14.10 -4.27 -0.05
C ARG A 106 13.36 -5.60 -0.22
N GLY A 107 13.13 -6.32 0.87
CA GLY A 107 12.42 -7.60 0.93
C GLY A 107 10.93 -7.44 1.21
N ASP A 108 10.47 -6.23 1.50
CA ASP A 108 9.09 -5.97 1.87
C ASP A 108 8.13 -6.30 0.73
N ARG A 109 7.16 -7.15 1.05
CA ARG A 109 6.08 -7.53 0.14
C ARG A 109 4.87 -6.59 0.22
N HIS A 110 4.84 -5.69 1.22
CA HIS A 110 3.78 -4.72 1.46
C HIS A 110 4.16 -3.35 0.88
N ARG A 111 4.44 -3.32 -0.42
CA ARG A 111 4.79 -2.08 -1.11
C ARG A 111 3.56 -1.22 -1.33
N LEU A 112 3.77 0.09 -1.28
CA LEU A 112 2.82 1.07 -1.80
C LEU A 112 3.28 1.49 -3.18
N ARG A 113 2.37 1.53 -4.13
CA ARG A 113 2.59 2.10 -5.46
C ARG A 113 1.88 3.42 -5.55
N LEU A 114 2.64 4.50 -5.48
CA LEU A 114 2.14 5.86 -5.59
C LEU A 114 2.06 6.23 -7.06
N LEU A 115 0.87 6.58 -7.55
CA LEU A 115 0.64 6.92 -8.96
C LEU A 115 0.10 8.34 -9.06
N GLN A 116 0.81 9.19 -9.79
CA GLN A 116 0.37 10.53 -10.15
C GLN A 116 -0.08 10.51 -11.62
N TRP A 117 -1.38 10.72 -11.82
CA TRP A 117 -1.96 10.86 -13.15
C TRP A 117 -1.67 12.26 -13.68
N ILE A 118 -1.17 12.34 -14.92
CA ILE A 118 -0.85 13.61 -15.60
C ILE A 118 -1.98 13.96 -16.57
N ALA A 119 -2.44 12.95 -17.34
CA ALA A 119 -3.55 13.09 -18.27
C ALA A 119 -4.24 11.71 -18.51
N PRO A 120 -5.58 11.63 -18.44
CA PRO A 120 -6.45 12.65 -17.83
C PRO A 120 -6.17 12.75 -16.33
N PHE A 121 -6.35 13.94 -15.76
CA PHE A 121 -6.26 14.17 -14.33
C PHE A 121 -7.65 14.52 -13.80
N ASP A 122 -8.14 13.75 -12.83
CA ASP A 122 -9.34 14.07 -12.09
C ASP A 122 -8.94 14.76 -10.78
N PRO A 123 -9.21 16.08 -10.66
CA PRO A 123 -8.85 16.84 -9.47
C PRO A 123 -9.80 16.62 -8.28
N GLU A 124 -10.90 15.93 -8.49
CA GLU A 124 -11.91 15.68 -7.46
C GLU A 124 -11.55 14.44 -6.63
N PRO A 125 -10.65 14.54 -5.65
CA PRO A 125 -10.42 13.43 -4.76
C PRO A 125 -11.67 13.25 -3.91
N ALA A 126 -12.13 12.04 -3.80
CA ALA A 126 -13.15 11.71 -2.80
C ALA A 126 -12.59 11.83 -1.37
N TYR A 127 -11.36 12.26 -1.19
CA TYR A 127 -10.67 12.31 0.08
C TYR A 127 -10.67 13.69 0.75
N PRO A 128 -10.69 13.69 2.11
CA PRO A 128 -10.91 12.52 2.94
C PRO A 128 -12.40 12.15 3.01
N PRO A 129 -12.78 10.96 2.59
CA PRO A 129 -14.14 10.47 2.84
C PRO A 129 -14.31 10.18 4.33
N PRO A 130 -15.53 10.10 4.85
CA PRO A 130 -15.77 9.61 6.20
C PRO A 130 -15.17 8.21 6.37
N ILE A 131 -14.60 7.90 7.53
CA ILE A 131 -13.92 6.61 7.78
C ILE A 131 -14.84 5.38 7.57
N ASN A 132 -16.14 5.57 7.60
CA ASN A 132 -17.16 4.54 7.39
C ASN A 132 -17.67 4.46 5.94
N HIS A 133 -16.96 5.04 4.97
CA HIS A 133 -17.30 4.90 3.56
C HIS A 133 -17.03 3.47 3.06
N LYS A 134 -17.62 3.12 1.94
CA LYS A 134 -17.31 1.86 1.25
C LYS A 134 -15.91 1.90 0.66
N GLY A 135 -15.24 0.75 0.64
CA GLY A 135 -13.92 0.60 0.06
C GLY A 135 -12.80 0.61 1.11
N ILE A 136 -11.58 0.87 0.66
CA ILE A 136 -10.41 0.90 1.54
C ILE A 136 -10.48 2.16 2.40
N ASN A 137 -10.66 1.96 3.70
CA ASN A 137 -10.85 3.09 4.62
C ASN A 137 -9.56 3.59 5.27
N ARG A 138 -8.51 2.78 5.35
CA ARG A 138 -7.21 3.16 5.91
C ARG A 138 -6.10 2.17 5.60
N LEU A 139 -4.88 2.61 5.77
CA LEU A 139 -3.68 1.79 5.86
C LEU A 139 -3.27 1.69 7.33
N ALA A 140 -3.20 0.49 7.88
CA ALA A 140 -2.76 0.26 9.24
C ALA A 140 -1.28 -0.13 9.26
N LEU A 141 -0.50 0.57 10.09
CA LEU A 141 0.93 0.34 10.31
C LEU A 141 1.15 -0.05 11.77
N THR A 142 1.87 -1.14 11.99
CA THR A 142 2.19 -1.59 13.35
C THR A 142 3.53 -1.04 13.80
N VAL A 143 3.57 -0.58 15.05
CA VAL A 143 4.77 -0.07 15.71
C VAL A 143 4.91 -0.71 17.10
N PRO A 144 6.13 -0.93 17.62
CA PRO A 144 6.31 -1.55 18.94
C PRO A 144 5.88 -0.65 20.11
N ASP A 145 5.88 0.65 19.90
CA ASP A 145 5.57 1.69 20.89
C ASP A 145 4.91 2.86 20.16
N VAL A 146 3.60 2.98 20.30
CA VAL A 146 2.81 3.97 19.55
C VAL A 146 3.08 5.40 20.03
N GLU A 147 3.27 5.63 21.33
CA GLU A 147 3.54 6.97 21.85
C GLU A 147 4.89 7.49 21.40
N ARG A 148 5.91 6.63 21.41
CA ARG A 148 7.25 6.96 20.90
C ARG A 148 7.23 7.20 19.39
N ALA A 149 6.52 6.37 18.63
CA ALA A 149 6.40 6.55 17.19
C ALA A 149 5.73 7.90 16.86
N VAL A 150 4.66 8.24 17.57
CA VAL A 150 3.96 9.53 17.41
C VAL A 150 4.87 10.71 17.78
N ALA A 151 5.64 10.61 18.86
CA ALA A 151 6.58 11.67 19.25
C ALA A 151 7.64 11.91 18.15
N ILE A 152 8.19 10.83 17.58
CA ILE A 152 9.15 10.92 16.45
C ILE A 152 8.50 11.57 15.23
N LEU A 153 7.31 11.14 14.84
CA LEU A 153 6.62 11.65 13.66
C LEU A 153 6.16 13.10 13.84
N LYS A 154 5.69 13.47 15.04
CA LYS A 154 5.39 14.89 15.39
C LYS A 154 6.65 15.78 15.26
N SER A 155 7.83 15.27 15.65
CA SER A 155 9.09 16.01 15.49
C SER A 155 9.52 16.19 14.02
N GLN A 156 8.90 15.46 13.10
CA GLN A 156 9.07 15.56 11.65
C GLN A 156 7.89 16.27 10.95
N ASP A 157 7.09 17.01 11.71
CA ASP A 157 5.94 17.76 11.22
C ASP A 157 4.85 16.89 10.58
N VAL A 158 4.63 15.66 11.10
CA VAL A 158 3.48 14.86 10.72
C VAL A 158 2.28 15.24 11.58
N PRO A 159 1.20 15.77 10.99
CA PRO A 159 0.01 16.10 11.74
C PRO A 159 -0.79 14.83 12.06
N PHE A 160 -1.28 14.74 13.28
CA PHE A 160 -2.21 13.68 13.71
C PHE A 160 -3.60 14.25 13.92
N LEU A 161 -4.61 13.43 13.67
CA LEU A 161 -6.03 13.83 13.82
C LEU A 161 -6.48 13.84 15.30
N SER A 162 -5.77 13.13 16.17
CA SER A 162 -6.08 13.05 17.61
C SER A 162 -4.82 12.72 18.39
N GLU A 163 -4.93 12.73 19.71
CA GLU A 163 -3.95 12.08 20.56
C GLU A 163 -4.10 10.55 20.49
N VAL A 164 -3.07 9.82 20.96
CA VAL A 164 -3.12 8.37 21.08
C VAL A 164 -4.28 7.96 21.98
N ALA A 165 -5.11 7.04 21.52
CA ALA A 165 -6.22 6.50 22.28
C ALA A 165 -6.01 5.01 22.58
N PRO A 166 -6.38 4.52 23.77
CA PRO A 166 -6.41 3.09 24.03
C PRO A 166 -7.35 2.38 23.06
N CYS A 167 -6.93 1.20 22.59
CA CYS A 167 -7.77 0.35 21.73
C CYS A 167 -7.76 -1.09 22.19
N CYS A 168 -8.64 -1.86 21.59
CA CYS A 168 -8.58 -3.32 21.61
C CYS A 168 -8.82 -3.94 23.00
N SER A 169 -9.51 -3.23 23.90
CA SER A 169 -9.89 -3.75 25.23
C SER A 169 -10.70 -5.05 25.12
N GLY A 170 -10.40 -6.02 25.97
CA GLY A 170 -11.01 -7.35 25.92
C GLY A 170 -10.36 -8.32 24.95
N THR A 171 -9.22 -7.96 24.38
CA THR A 171 -8.35 -8.84 23.59
C THR A 171 -7.04 -9.10 24.33
N ASP A 172 -6.19 -10.00 23.81
CA ASP A 172 -4.83 -10.22 24.36
C ASP A 172 -3.91 -8.97 24.22
N THR A 173 -4.45 -7.88 23.65
CA THR A 173 -3.77 -6.60 23.41
C THR A 173 -4.39 -5.44 24.22
N ASP A 174 -4.79 -5.67 25.44
CA ASP A 174 -5.40 -4.65 26.33
C ASP A 174 -4.51 -3.40 26.55
N THR A 175 -3.23 -3.51 26.21
CA THR A 175 -2.27 -2.40 26.26
C THR A 175 -2.10 -1.69 24.92
N GLY A 176 -2.91 -2.02 23.92
CA GLY A 176 -2.82 -1.44 22.60
C GLY A 176 -3.28 0.01 22.54
N GLY A 177 -2.64 0.80 21.70
CA GLY A 177 -3.04 2.17 21.36
C GLY A 177 -3.14 2.37 19.87
N ILE A 178 -3.98 3.32 19.47
CA ILE A 178 -4.17 3.74 18.09
C ILE A 178 -4.13 5.25 17.95
N VAL A 179 -3.72 5.70 16.79
CA VAL A 179 -3.80 7.11 16.38
C VAL A 179 -3.87 7.19 14.86
N HIS A 180 -4.48 8.24 14.35
CA HIS A 180 -4.63 8.44 12.91
C HIS A 180 -3.92 9.69 12.42
N ALA A 181 -3.36 9.60 11.21
CA ALA A 181 -2.86 10.70 10.43
C ALA A 181 -3.48 10.66 9.03
N LEU A 182 -3.30 11.74 8.27
CA LEU A 182 -3.62 11.76 6.84
C LEU A 182 -2.33 11.89 6.05
N ASP A 183 -2.26 11.22 4.91
CA ASP A 183 -1.23 11.51 3.93
C ASP A 183 -1.54 12.85 3.21
N PRO A 184 -0.66 13.35 2.33
CA PRO A 184 -0.90 14.63 1.62
C PRO A 184 -2.19 14.68 0.80
N ASP A 185 -2.71 13.53 0.37
CA ASP A 185 -3.92 13.42 -0.43
C ASP A 185 -5.15 12.97 0.39
N GLY A 186 -5.00 12.86 1.71
CA GLY A 186 -6.10 12.56 2.63
C GLY A 186 -6.36 11.08 2.89
N VAL A 187 -5.47 10.19 2.48
CA VAL A 187 -5.58 8.77 2.83
C VAL A 187 -5.33 8.59 4.32
N PHE A 188 -6.24 7.89 5.01
CA PHE A 188 -6.09 7.59 6.42
C PHE A 188 -4.95 6.61 6.67
N LEU A 189 -4.06 6.99 7.57
CA LEU A 189 -3.02 6.14 8.14
C LEU A 189 -3.34 5.89 9.61
N GLU A 190 -3.39 4.64 10.01
CA GLU A 190 -3.54 4.24 11.40
C GLU A 190 -2.21 3.70 11.91
N LEU A 191 -1.72 4.24 13.02
CA LEU A 191 -0.64 3.60 13.77
C LEU A 191 -1.26 2.79 14.89
N VAL A 192 -0.85 1.53 14.99
CA VAL A 192 -1.26 0.60 16.04
C VAL A 192 -0.02 0.07 16.74
N GLY A 193 0.00 0.11 18.07
CA GLY A 193 1.13 -0.40 18.84
C GLY A 193 0.84 -0.48 20.32
N ASP A 194 1.80 -1.00 21.08
CA ASP A 194 1.67 -1.07 22.53
C ASP A 194 1.76 0.35 23.14
N LEU A 195 0.93 0.63 24.16
CA LEU A 195 1.03 1.81 25.02
C LEU A 195 2.14 1.62 26.06
N THR A 196 2.40 0.37 26.44
CA THR A 196 3.49 0.03 27.34
C THR A 196 4.58 -0.66 26.53
N PRO A 197 5.75 -0.03 26.35
CA PRO A 197 6.81 -0.60 25.53
C PRO A 197 7.24 -1.98 26.05
N ARG A 198 7.17 -2.99 25.20
CA ARG A 198 7.83 -4.26 25.49
C ARG A 198 9.31 -4.14 25.09
N PRO A 199 10.25 -4.74 25.84
CA PRO A 199 11.62 -4.82 25.42
C PRO A 199 11.68 -5.47 24.02
N VAL A 200 12.14 -4.72 23.02
CA VAL A 200 12.40 -5.28 21.69
C VAL A 200 13.57 -6.23 21.85
N PRO A 201 13.43 -7.53 21.52
CA PRO A 201 14.58 -8.42 21.52
C PRO A 201 15.66 -7.83 20.62
N PRO A 202 16.95 -7.87 21.01
CA PRO A 202 18.01 -7.40 20.14
C PRO A 202 17.92 -8.14 18.83
N GLN A 203 17.82 -7.38 17.72
CA GLN A 203 17.89 -7.98 16.40
C GLN A 203 19.20 -8.74 16.28
N PRO A 204 19.17 -10.03 15.90
CA PRO A 204 20.41 -10.76 15.64
C PRO A 204 21.20 -9.99 14.59
N ALA A 205 22.50 -9.80 14.83
CA ALA A 205 23.39 -8.98 14.00
C ALA A 205 23.45 -9.42 12.52
N HIS A 206 22.92 -10.59 12.21
CA HIS A 206 22.67 -11.11 10.87
C HIS A 206 21.33 -11.86 10.91
N CYS A 207 20.29 -11.30 10.34
CA CYS A 207 19.23 -12.12 9.77
C CYS A 207 19.78 -12.65 8.44
N PRO A 208 20.12 -13.94 8.33
CA PRO A 208 20.32 -14.54 7.00
C PRO A 208 19.02 -14.35 6.22
N PRO A 209 19.10 -14.15 4.89
CA PRO A 209 17.90 -14.12 4.07
C PRO A 209 17.08 -15.37 4.41
N LEU A 210 15.79 -15.18 4.69
CA LEU A 210 14.86 -16.26 4.94
C LEU A 210 14.90 -17.22 3.73
N GLU A 211 15.74 -18.24 3.79
CA GLU A 211 15.64 -19.39 2.91
C GLU A 211 14.37 -20.15 3.30
N ILE A 212 13.27 -19.78 2.69
CA ILE A 212 12.05 -20.58 2.78
C ILE A 212 12.32 -21.82 1.93
N ARG A 213 12.81 -22.87 2.57
CA ARG A 213 12.85 -24.21 1.98
C ARG A 213 11.45 -24.77 2.07
N TYR A 214 10.82 -24.93 0.93
CA TYR A 214 9.62 -25.76 0.82
C TYR A 214 10.07 -27.21 0.76
N PRO A 215 9.44 -28.12 1.52
CA PRO A 215 9.67 -29.55 1.34
C PRO A 215 9.20 -29.95 -0.06
N ASP A 216 9.97 -30.86 -0.70
CA ASP A 216 9.70 -31.48 -2.00
C ASP A 216 8.33 -32.18 -2.03
#